data_4de42619669d6d5d2278269246821064
#
_entry.id   4de42619669d6d5d2278269246821064
#
_cell.length_a   1.000
_cell.length_b   1.000
_cell.length_c   1.000
_cell.angle_alpha   90.00
_cell.angle_beta   90.00
_cell.angle_gamma   90.00
#
_symmetry.space_group_name_H-M   'P 1'
#
loop_
_entity.id
_entity.type
_entity.pdbx_description
1 polymer ?
#
loop_
_entity_poly.entity_id
_entity_poly.type
_entity_poly.pdbx_seq_one_letter_code
_entity_poly.pdbx_strand_id
1 'polypeptide(L)'
;MEEGLAHWANPSSPHAEGRKARRLLEDARERVKKALGWDGEVIFTSGASEAAALALGHAKAGARLVSTVEHDCILQAAPQAEQLPVLGNGAVDHENLAEAVRRERPLVAVQHVNSETGNRQDLAAIAAITHGEGGLLLADCAQSAGKFDLPPC
;
A
#
# COMPACT_ATOMS: atom_id res chain seq x y z
N MET A 1 -2.65 -18.04 -14.88
CA MET A 1 -3.95 -17.57 -15.45
C MET A 1 -4.78 -18.72 -16.03
N GLU A 2 -4.23 -19.59 -16.87
CA GLU A 2 -4.95 -20.74 -17.47
C GLU A 2 -5.60 -21.66 -16.43
N GLU A 3 -4.88 -22.01 -15.36
CA GLU A 3 -5.41 -22.86 -14.29
C GLU A 3 -6.61 -22.23 -13.58
N GLY A 4 -6.57 -20.92 -13.31
CA GLY A 4 -7.70 -20.20 -12.69
C GLY A 4 -8.94 -20.17 -13.58
N LEU A 5 -8.76 -20.05 -14.91
CA LEU A 5 -9.85 -20.09 -15.87
C LEU A 5 -10.43 -21.51 -16.02
N ALA A 6 -9.58 -22.54 -15.99
CA ALA A 6 -10.00 -23.94 -16.10
C ALA A 6 -10.81 -24.40 -14.88
N HIS A 7 -10.64 -23.76 -13.73
CA HIS A 7 -11.28 -24.10 -12.46
C HIS A 7 -12.13 -22.95 -11.90
N TRP A 8 -12.69 -22.13 -12.79
CA TRP A 8 -13.52 -21.00 -12.39
C TRP A 8 -14.77 -21.49 -11.66
N ALA A 9 -14.90 -21.08 -10.40
CA ALA A 9 -16.06 -21.33 -9.56
C ALA A 9 -16.11 -20.30 -8.45
N ASN A 10 -17.26 -20.13 -7.80
CA ASN A 10 -17.38 -19.24 -6.66
C ASN A 10 -16.61 -19.82 -5.45
N PRO A 11 -15.52 -19.16 -4.98
CA PRO A 11 -14.71 -19.66 -3.86
C PRO A 11 -15.45 -19.65 -2.50
N SER A 12 -16.61 -18.99 -2.41
CA SER A 12 -17.45 -19.00 -1.22
C SER A 12 -18.47 -20.17 -1.23
N SER A 13 -18.57 -20.91 -2.33
CA SER A 13 -19.48 -22.05 -2.42
C SER A 13 -18.96 -23.25 -1.62
N PRO A 14 -19.83 -23.98 -0.87
CA PRO A 14 -19.45 -25.18 -0.13
C PRO A 14 -19.24 -26.40 -1.02
N HIS A 15 -19.56 -26.34 -2.31
CA HIS A 15 -19.42 -27.44 -3.25
C HIS A 15 -17.96 -27.74 -3.61
N ALA A 16 -17.70 -28.91 -4.20
CA ALA A 16 -16.33 -29.36 -4.51
C ALA A 16 -15.55 -28.37 -5.36
N GLU A 17 -16.17 -27.79 -6.40
CA GLU A 17 -15.56 -26.82 -7.29
C GLU A 17 -15.27 -25.50 -6.57
N GLY A 18 -16.18 -25.02 -5.72
CA GLY A 18 -15.96 -23.84 -4.91
C GLY A 18 -14.80 -24.01 -3.92
N ARG A 19 -14.71 -25.18 -3.26
CA ARG A 19 -13.57 -25.48 -2.38
C ARG A 19 -12.24 -25.54 -3.15
N LYS A 20 -12.26 -26.01 -4.40
CA LYS A 20 -11.07 -26.00 -5.27
C LYS A 20 -10.65 -24.58 -5.63
N ALA A 21 -11.60 -23.75 -6.07
CA ALA A 21 -11.36 -22.34 -6.37
C ALA A 21 -10.82 -21.58 -5.14
N ARG A 22 -11.39 -21.87 -3.95
CA ARG A 22 -10.88 -21.26 -2.70
C ARG A 22 -9.44 -21.66 -2.40
N ARG A 23 -9.07 -22.93 -2.55
CA ARG A 23 -7.67 -23.36 -2.37
C ARG A 23 -6.72 -22.62 -3.30
N LEU A 24 -7.08 -22.48 -4.58
CA LEU A 24 -6.25 -21.72 -5.54
C LEU A 24 -6.07 -20.26 -5.12
N LEU A 25 -7.12 -19.64 -4.57
CA LEU A 25 -7.06 -18.28 -4.07
C LEU A 25 -6.14 -18.15 -2.84
N GLU A 26 -6.27 -19.07 -1.87
CA GLU A 26 -5.39 -19.08 -0.68
C GLU A 26 -3.93 -19.39 -1.06
N ASP A 27 -3.70 -20.34 -1.95
CA ASP A 27 -2.35 -20.64 -2.47
C ASP A 27 -1.73 -19.40 -3.16
N ALA A 28 -2.54 -18.63 -3.89
CA ALA A 28 -2.07 -17.38 -4.49
C ALA A 28 -1.68 -16.34 -3.43
N ARG A 29 -2.45 -16.18 -2.33
CA ARG A 29 -2.11 -15.31 -1.21
C ARG A 29 -0.77 -15.69 -0.59
N GLU A 30 -0.60 -16.96 -0.26
CA GLU A 30 0.64 -17.45 0.36
C GLU A 30 1.86 -17.26 -0.57
N ARG A 31 1.68 -17.43 -1.88
CA ARG A 31 2.74 -17.17 -2.86
C ARG A 31 3.11 -15.68 -2.92
N VAL A 32 2.14 -14.78 -2.87
CA VAL A 32 2.38 -13.32 -2.82
C VAL A 32 3.11 -12.95 -1.54
N LYS A 33 2.64 -13.42 -0.37
CA LYS A 33 3.30 -13.21 0.93
C LYS A 33 4.76 -13.63 0.88
N LYS A 34 5.01 -14.86 0.43
CA LYS A 34 6.37 -15.40 0.31
C LYS A 34 7.24 -14.59 -0.65
N ALA A 35 6.70 -14.18 -1.79
CA ALA A 35 7.44 -13.42 -2.79
C ALA A 35 7.83 -12.01 -2.33
N LEU A 36 7.01 -11.40 -1.46
CA LEU A 36 7.24 -10.06 -0.91
C LEU A 36 7.89 -10.06 0.49
N GLY A 37 8.14 -11.24 1.08
CA GLY A 37 8.61 -11.34 2.46
C GLY A 37 7.61 -10.79 3.48
N TRP A 38 6.30 -10.83 3.17
CA TRP A 38 5.23 -10.25 3.96
C TRP A 38 4.59 -11.28 4.89
N ASP A 39 4.45 -10.96 6.16
CA ASP A 39 3.85 -11.84 7.18
C ASP A 39 2.41 -11.44 7.58
N GLY A 40 1.97 -10.24 7.16
CA GLY A 40 0.62 -9.75 7.40
C GLY A 40 -0.44 -10.38 6.48
N GLU A 41 -1.62 -9.79 6.47
CA GLU A 41 -2.73 -10.23 5.61
C GLU A 41 -2.58 -9.75 4.17
N VAL A 42 -3.11 -10.53 3.22
CA VAL A 42 -3.19 -10.15 1.81
C VAL A 42 -4.66 -10.14 1.37
N ILE A 43 -5.09 -9.02 0.84
CA ILE A 43 -6.43 -8.83 0.28
C ILE A 43 -6.29 -8.52 -1.21
N PHE A 44 -6.96 -9.28 -2.06
CA PHE A 44 -7.05 -8.99 -3.48
C PHE A 44 -8.15 -7.97 -3.75
N THR A 45 -7.83 -6.96 -4.55
CA THR A 45 -8.74 -5.92 -5.01
C THR A 45 -8.75 -5.88 -6.53
N SER A 46 -9.65 -5.09 -7.12
CA SER A 46 -9.70 -4.91 -8.58
C SER A 46 -8.52 -4.12 -9.13
N GLY A 47 -7.79 -3.41 -8.26
CA GLY A 47 -6.61 -2.62 -8.64
C GLY A 47 -6.17 -1.68 -7.52
N ALA A 48 -5.08 -0.94 -7.79
CA ALA A 48 -4.47 -0.01 -6.83
C ALA A 48 -5.45 1.08 -6.36
N SER A 49 -6.34 1.56 -7.22
CA SER A 49 -7.33 2.60 -6.86
C SER A 49 -8.32 2.11 -5.80
N GLU A 50 -8.82 0.87 -5.92
CA GLU A 50 -9.67 0.27 -4.90
C GLU A 50 -8.90 0.05 -3.60
N ALA A 51 -7.67 -0.47 -3.68
CA ALA A 51 -6.82 -0.67 -2.53
C ALA A 51 -6.56 0.64 -1.77
N ALA A 52 -6.23 1.72 -2.49
CA ALA A 52 -6.04 3.05 -1.93
C ALA A 52 -7.30 3.58 -1.25
N ALA A 53 -8.46 3.47 -1.91
CA ALA A 53 -9.73 3.92 -1.36
C ALA A 53 -10.11 3.16 -0.07
N LEU A 54 -9.90 1.84 -0.05
CA LEU A 54 -10.13 1.02 1.13
C LEU A 54 -9.19 1.41 2.28
N ALA A 55 -7.89 1.50 2.00
CA ALA A 55 -6.87 1.80 3.02
C ALA A 55 -7.07 3.21 3.60
N LEU A 56 -7.14 4.23 2.75
CA LEU A 56 -7.27 5.63 3.18
C LEU A 56 -8.65 5.95 3.75
N GLY A 57 -9.71 5.34 3.20
CA GLY A 57 -11.07 5.58 3.64
C GLY A 57 -11.42 4.91 4.98
N HIS A 58 -10.84 3.74 5.26
CA HIS A 58 -11.24 2.91 6.40
C HIS A 58 -10.17 2.72 7.47
N ALA A 59 -8.94 3.21 7.26
CA ALA A 59 -7.92 3.18 8.30
C ALA A 59 -8.40 3.92 9.56
N LYS A 60 -8.19 3.29 10.72
CA LYS A 60 -8.47 3.90 12.03
C LYS A 60 -7.35 4.88 12.39
N ALA A 61 -7.28 5.97 11.64
CA ALA A 61 -6.28 7.03 11.79
C ALA A 61 -6.97 8.36 12.11
N GLY A 62 -6.27 9.24 12.81
CA GLY A 62 -6.68 10.61 13.06
C GLY A 62 -6.36 11.50 11.85
N ALA A 63 -5.12 11.95 11.74
CA ALA A 63 -4.65 12.74 10.60
C ALA A 63 -4.27 11.84 9.41
N ARG A 64 -4.52 12.34 8.19
CA ARG A 64 -4.02 11.74 6.94
C ARG A 64 -3.06 12.70 6.28
N LEU A 65 -1.87 12.21 5.95
CA LEU A 65 -0.78 12.93 5.34
C LEU A 65 -0.44 12.24 4.03
N VAL A 66 -0.37 12.97 2.94
CA VAL A 66 -0.18 12.39 1.60
C VAL A 66 0.93 13.18 0.89
N SER A 67 1.91 12.51 0.32
CA SER A 67 2.95 13.19 -0.44
C SER A 67 2.38 13.93 -1.66
N THR A 68 2.90 15.10 -1.96
CA THR A 68 2.42 15.93 -3.09
C THR A 68 2.69 15.31 -4.46
N VAL A 69 3.46 14.25 -4.54
CA VAL A 69 3.85 13.57 -5.79
C VAL A 69 3.19 12.21 -5.96
N GLU A 70 2.15 11.93 -5.18
CA GLU A 70 1.42 10.66 -5.28
C GLU A 70 0.63 10.55 -6.59
N HIS A 71 0.31 9.31 -6.94
CA HIS A 71 -0.61 9.03 -8.04
C HIS A 71 -2.01 9.56 -7.70
N ASP A 72 -2.75 10.03 -8.71
CA ASP A 72 -4.10 10.60 -8.57
C ASP A 72 -5.07 9.75 -7.74
N CYS A 73 -4.98 8.42 -7.82
CA CYS A 73 -5.85 7.54 -7.05
C CYS A 73 -5.66 7.69 -5.54
N ILE A 74 -4.46 8.01 -5.06
CA ILE A 74 -4.16 8.29 -3.65
C ILE A 74 -4.75 9.65 -3.26
N LEU A 75 -4.49 10.68 -4.08
CA LEU A 75 -5.00 12.04 -3.83
C LEU A 75 -6.53 12.08 -3.82
N GLN A 76 -7.18 11.37 -4.73
CA GLN A 76 -8.64 11.26 -4.80
C GLN A 76 -9.24 10.46 -3.65
N ALA A 77 -8.51 9.45 -3.14
CA ALA A 77 -8.97 8.63 -2.01
C ALA A 77 -8.93 9.38 -0.67
N ALA A 78 -8.13 10.43 -0.56
CA ALA A 78 -8.00 11.25 0.64
C ALA A 78 -7.97 12.75 0.33
N PRO A 79 -9.07 13.35 -0.21
CA PRO A 79 -9.08 14.74 -0.69
C PRO A 79 -8.93 15.78 0.44
N GLN A 80 -9.12 15.36 1.70
CA GLN A 80 -8.94 16.21 2.88
C GLN A 80 -7.60 15.96 3.58
N ALA A 81 -6.71 15.14 3.01
CA ALA A 81 -5.40 14.87 3.59
C ALA A 81 -4.51 16.12 3.53
N GLU A 82 -3.72 16.30 4.55
CA GLU A 82 -2.64 17.30 4.53
C GLU A 82 -1.55 16.84 3.56
N GLN A 83 -1.06 17.74 2.76
CA GLN A 83 -0.04 17.42 1.77
C GLN A 83 1.36 17.55 2.39
N LEU A 84 2.15 16.49 2.26
CA LEU A 84 3.56 16.48 2.61
C LEU A 84 4.39 17.00 1.43
N PRO A 85 5.15 18.07 1.62
CA PRO A 85 5.99 18.61 0.56
C PRO A 85 7.14 17.66 0.23
N VAL A 86 7.64 17.81 -0.99
CA VAL A 86 8.87 17.15 -1.44
C VAL A 86 9.96 18.18 -1.69
N LEU A 87 11.19 17.74 -1.57
CA LEU A 87 12.38 18.53 -1.90
C LEU A 87 12.50 18.72 -3.44
N GLY A 88 13.38 19.60 -3.87
CA GLY A 88 13.59 19.89 -5.30
C GLY A 88 14.01 18.68 -6.16
N ASN A 89 14.50 17.61 -5.52
CA ASN A 89 14.81 16.33 -6.17
C ASN A 89 13.63 15.35 -6.17
N GLY A 90 12.46 15.75 -5.64
CA GLY A 90 11.26 14.93 -5.55
C GLY A 90 11.22 13.94 -4.39
N ALA A 91 12.21 13.96 -3.49
CA ALA A 91 12.17 13.15 -2.27
C ALA A 91 11.26 13.81 -1.21
N VAL A 92 10.58 13.00 -0.40
CA VAL A 92 9.81 13.50 0.75
C VAL A 92 10.75 14.25 1.69
N ASP A 93 10.33 15.42 2.14
CA ASP A 93 11.05 16.20 3.14
C ASP A 93 10.88 15.54 4.52
N HIS A 94 11.94 14.89 5.00
CA HIS A 94 11.91 14.16 6.27
C HIS A 94 11.79 15.06 7.49
N GLU A 95 12.30 16.31 7.42
CA GLU A 95 12.16 17.28 8.53
C GLU A 95 10.69 17.69 8.65
N ASN A 96 10.06 18.03 7.52
CA ASN A 96 8.64 18.36 7.49
C ASN A 96 7.77 17.16 7.89
N LEU A 97 8.11 15.95 7.41
CA LEU A 97 7.42 14.73 7.81
C LEU A 97 7.48 14.53 9.34
N ALA A 98 8.67 14.68 9.95
CA ALA A 98 8.84 14.50 11.40
C ALA A 98 8.01 15.48 12.23
N GLU A 99 7.75 16.68 11.73
CA GLU A 99 6.84 17.64 12.36
C GLU A 99 5.36 17.25 12.13
N ALA A 100 5.03 16.89 10.89
CA ALA A 100 3.65 16.60 10.50
C ALA A 100 3.07 15.37 11.20
N VAL A 101 3.89 14.34 11.49
CA VAL A 101 3.45 13.11 12.18
C VAL A 101 3.23 13.27 13.68
N ARG A 102 3.59 14.40 14.28
CA ARG A 102 3.32 14.70 15.71
C ARG A 102 1.85 15.01 15.95
N ARG A 103 0.99 14.12 15.52
CA ARG A 103 -0.47 14.22 15.60
C ARG A 103 -1.05 12.92 16.13
N GLU A 104 -2.29 12.96 16.53
CA GLU A 104 -2.97 11.76 17.00
C GLU A 104 -3.11 10.74 15.84
N ARG A 105 -2.44 9.60 15.97
CA ARG A 105 -2.53 8.44 15.06
C ARG A 105 -2.41 8.83 13.58
N PRO A 106 -1.29 9.38 13.12
CA PRO A 106 -1.14 9.79 11.73
C PRO A 106 -1.11 8.57 10.81
N LEU A 107 -1.72 8.70 9.62
CA LEU A 107 -1.57 7.79 8.49
C LEU A 107 -0.83 8.56 7.39
N VAL A 108 0.37 8.12 7.07
CA VAL A 108 1.20 8.68 6.00
C VAL A 108 1.05 7.82 4.75
N ALA A 109 0.72 8.41 3.62
CA ALA A 109 0.68 7.73 2.33
C ALA A 109 1.80 8.24 1.43
N VAL A 110 2.69 7.32 1.00
CA VAL A 110 3.83 7.63 0.13
C VAL A 110 4.07 6.50 -0.86
N GLN A 111 4.23 6.85 -2.13
CA GLN A 111 4.65 5.91 -3.17
C GLN A 111 6.13 5.53 -3.01
N HIS A 112 6.47 4.26 -3.26
CA HIS A 112 7.87 3.85 -3.24
C HIS A 112 8.64 4.36 -4.46
N VAL A 113 8.04 4.25 -5.64
CA VAL A 113 8.63 4.72 -6.90
C VAL A 113 7.60 5.52 -7.67
N ASN A 114 7.95 6.74 -8.06
CA ASN A 114 7.08 7.59 -8.86
C ASN A 114 6.97 7.06 -10.30
N SER A 115 5.76 6.93 -10.79
CA SER A 115 5.47 6.35 -12.11
C SER A 115 5.96 7.20 -13.29
N GLU A 116 6.12 8.50 -13.10
CA GLU A 116 6.50 9.44 -14.17
C GLU A 116 8.00 9.75 -14.16
N THR A 117 8.56 9.99 -12.99
CA THR A 117 9.95 10.41 -12.84
C THR A 117 10.92 9.27 -12.53
N GLY A 118 10.40 8.13 -12.03
CA GLY A 118 11.21 7.02 -11.53
C GLY A 118 11.89 7.30 -10.19
N ASN A 119 11.60 8.45 -9.56
CA ASN A 119 12.18 8.78 -8.27
C ASN A 119 11.76 7.78 -7.20
N ARG A 120 12.74 7.31 -6.40
CA ARG A 120 12.51 6.34 -5.34
C ARG A 120 12.60 7.00 -3.97
N GLN A 121 11.56 6.82 -3.16
CA GLN A 121 11.50 7.29 -1.78
C GLN A 121 12.20 6.32 -0.83
N ASP A 122 12.80 6.86 0.22
CA ASP A 122 13.37 6.06 1.32
C ASP A 122 12.25 5.65 2.29
N LEU A 123 11.52 4.59 1.91
CA LEU A 123 10.42 4.08 2.74
C LEU A 123 10.89 3.62 4.13
N ALA A 124 12.13 3.16 4.27
CA ALA A 124 12.63 2.72 5.58
C ALA A 124 12.76 3.90 6.54
N ALA A 125 13.31 5.02 6.09
CA ALA A 125 13.40 6.24 6.89
C ALA A 125 12.00 6.82 7.18
N ILE A 126 11.12 6.87 6.17
CA ILE A 126 9.74 7.34 6.32
C ILE A 126 8.97 6.48 7.32
N ALA A 127 9.10 5.15 7.25
CA ALA A 127 8.49 4.21 8.19
C ALA A 127 9.01 4.45 9.62
N ALA A 128 10.32 4.60 9.81
CA ALA A 128 10.91 4.85 11.12
C ALA A 128 10.37 6.14 11.75
N ILE A 129 10.26 7.23 10.99
CA ILE A 129 9.71 8.51 11.46
C ILE A 129 8.23 8.35 11.82
N THR A 130 7.44 7.73 10.94
CA THR A 130 6.00 7.56 11.12
C THR A 130 5.65 6.66 12.30
N HIS A 131 6.30 5.50 12.38
CA HIS A 131 6.05 4.52 13.45
C HIS A 131 6.59 5.00 14.81
N GLY A 132 7.64 5.84 14.81
CA GLY A 132 8.16 6.46 16.03
C GLY A 132 7.12 7.30 16.78
N GLU A 133 6.16 7.88 16.05
CA GLU A 133 5.03 8.64 16.60
C GLU A 133 3.72 7.80 16.68
N GLY A 134 3.82 6.47 16.58
CA GLY A 134 2.66 5.57 16.64
C GLY A 134 1.73 5.64 15.43
N GLY A 135 2.23 6.19 14.31
CA GLY A 135 1.49 6.32 13.06
C GLY A 135 1.51 5.04 12.21
N LEU A 136 0.76 5.10 11.11
CA LEU A 136 0.68 4.06 10.09
C LEU A 136 1.26 4.57 8.77
N LEU A 137 1.97 3.69 8.05
CA LEU A 137 2.46 3.98 6.70
C LEU A 137 1.65 3.18 5.67
N LEU A 138 1.07 3.86 4.70
CA LEU A 138 0.58 3.30 3.45
C LEU A 138 1.65 3.50 2.38
N ALA A 139 2.35 2.44 2.02
CA ALA A 139 3.32 2.46 0.94
C ALA A 139 2.67 2.02 -0.38
N ASP A 140 2.55 2.93 -1.35
CA ASP A 140 2.13 2.55 -2.70
C ASP A 140 3.34 1.96 -3.44
N CYS A 141 3.33 0.63 -3.57
CA CYS A 141 4.37 -0.14 -4.22
C CYS A 141 3.98 -0.62 -5.64
N ALA A 142 2.99 0.00 -6.28
CA ALA A 142 2.51 -0.40 -7.62
C ALA A 142 3.64 -0.42 -8.67
N GLN A 143 4.64 0.45 -8.56
CA GLN A 143 5.76 0.50 -9.48
C GLN A 143 6.98 -0.31 -9.03
N SER A 144 7.02 -0.82 -7.79
CA SER A 144 8.21 -1.43 -7.20
C SER A 144 8.03 -2.89 -6.77
N ALA A 145 6.83 -3.30 -6.36
CA ALA A 145 6.56 -4.67 -5.92
C ALA A 145 6.92 -5.69 -7.02
N GLY A 146 7.76 -6.67 -6.66
CA GLY A 146 8.28 -7.68 -7.60
C GLY A 146 9.39 -7.18 -8.53
N LYS A 147 9.81 -5.91 -8.44
CA LYS A 147 10.94 -5.35 -9.20
C LYS A 147 12.12 -5.01 -8.28
N PHE A 148 11.84 -4.66 -7.05
CA PHE A 148 12.82 -4.33 -6.01
C PHE A 148 12.47 -5.07 -4.72
N ASP A 149 13.47 -5.29 -3.88
CA ASP A 149 13.23 -5.69 -2.49
C ASP A 149 12.50 -4.56 -1.78
N LEU A 150 11.39 -4.90 -1.13
CA LEU A 150 10.66 -3.93 -0.33
C LEU A 150 11.31 -3.85 1.05
N PRO A 151 11.44 -2.64 1.63
CA PRO A 151 11.93 -2.52 3.00
C PRO A 151 10.93 -3.19 3.95
N PRO A 152 11.40 -3.74 5.07
CA PRO A 152 10.51 -4.21 6.12
C PRO A 152 9.68 -3.03 6.64
N CYS A 153 8.36 -3.22 6.72
CA CYS A 153 7.39 -2.22 7.20
C CYS A 153 7.05 -2.48 8.66
#